data_99f1e81318dcfc2f3ebe2befac9d892b
#
_entry.id   99f1e81318dcfc2f3ebe2befac9d892b
#
_cell.length_a   1.000
_cell.length_b   1.000
_cell.length_c   1.000
_cell.angle_alpha   90.00
_cell.angle_beta   90.00
_cell.angle_gamma   90.00
#
_symmetry.space_group_name_H-M   'P 1'
#
loop_
_entity.id
_entity.type
_entity.pdbx_description
1 polymer ?
#
loop_
_entity_poly.entity_id
_entity_poly.type
_entity_poly.pdbx_seq_one_letter_code
_entity_poly.pdbx_strand_id
1 'polypeptide(L)'
;PGHAGVPDRIILTPGGHAVFVELKQKGKQLRPLQVYWQKTLQRMHFAAFVVSDDDSARKCLHHILEVLRQEEDAEMKEGLSEYDI
;
A
#
# COMPACT_ATOMS: atom_id res chain seq x y z
N PRO A 1 7.60 14.33 18.51
CA PRO A 1 8.46 13.67 17.55
C PRO A 1 8.12 14.05 16.12
N GLY A 2 9.12 14.15 15.28
CA GLY A 2 8.98 14.59 13.90
C GLY A 2 8.24 13.63 12.97
N HIS A 3 7.76 12.50 13.48
CA HIS A 3 7.05 11.51 12.67
C HIS A 3 5.56 11.41 13.03
N ALA A 4 5.02 12.40 13.75
CA ALA A 4 3.60 12.40 14.10
C ALA A 4 2.74 12.40 12.84
N GLY A 5 1.77 11.48 12.77
CA GLY A 5 0.83 11.38 11.66
C GLY A 5 1.28 10.55 10.48
N VAL A 6 2.57 10.20 10.36
CA VAL A 6 3.05 9.28 9.33
C VAL A 6 2.45 7.90 9.59
N PRO A 7 1.98 7.17 8.54
CA PRO A 7 1.45 5.82 8.74
C PRO A 7 2.44 4.90 9.46
N ASP A 8 1.92 4.04 10.33
CA ASP A 8 2.76 3.24 11.22
C ASP A 8 3.27 1.94 10.58
N ARG A 9 2.83 1.60 9.38
CA ARG A 9 3.29 0.41 8.65
C ARG A 9 3.60 0.74 7.21
N ILE A 10 4.66 0.15 6.71
CA ILE A 10 5.02 0.19 5.29
C ILE A 10 5.20 -1.24 4.82
N ILE A 11 4.46 -1.60 3.77
CA ILE A 11 4.60 -2.92 3.14
C ILE A 11 5.32 -2.70 1.82
N LEU A 12 6.46 -3.34 1.67
CA LEU A 12 7.23 -3.30 0.43
C LEU A 12 6.85 -4.50 -0.43
N THR A 13 6.58 -4.24 -1.68
CA THR A 13 6.22 -5.29 -2.63
C THR A 13 7.20 -5.30 -3.81
N PRO A 14 7.33 -6.44 -4.51
CA PRO A 14 8.19 -6.50 -5.70
C PRO A 14 7.82 -5.43 -6.72
N GLY A 15 8.78 -5.05 -7.55
CA GLY A 15 8.57 -4.03 -8.57
C GLY A 15 8.75 -2.61 -8.07
N GLY A 16 9.29 -2.44 -6.85
CA GLY A 16 9.57 -1.10 -6.30
C GLY A 16 8.35 -0.40 -5.76
N HIS A 17 7.32 -1.14 -5.35
CA HIS A 17 6.10 -0.57 -4.78
C HIS A 17 6.14 -0.55 -3.26
N ALA A 18 5.48 0.46 -2.68
CA ALA A 18 5.30 0.57 -1.24
C ALA A 18 3.82 0.85 -0.95
N VAL A 19 3.29 0.18 0.06
CA VAL A 19 1.92 0.38 0.53
C VAL A 19 2.00 0.88 1.98
N PHE A 20 1.42 2.03 2.24
CA PHE A 20 1.42 2.63 3.57
C PHE A 20 0.11 2.28 4.27
N VAL A 21 0.21 1.81 5.51
CA VAL A 21 -0.96 1.37 6.27
C VAL A 21 -0.97 2.03 7.64
N GLU A 22 -2.06 2.71 7.94
CA GLU A 22 -2.35 3.24 9.26
C GLU A 22 -3.37 2.31 9.93
N LEU A 23 -2.98 1.69 11.04
CA LEU A 23 -3.88 0.86 11.83
C LEU A 23 -4.63 1.74 12.81
N LYS A 24 -5.96 1.61 12.85
CA LYS A 24 -6.80 2.44 13.69
C LYS A 24 -7.87 1.58 14.35
N GLN A 25 -8.20 1.85 15.59
CA GLN A 25 -9.32 1.20 16.24
C GLN A 25 -10.63 1.61 15.57
N LYS A 26 -11.55 0.66 15.43
CA LYS A 26 -12.87 0.93 14.89
C LYS A 26 -13.56 2.03 15.69
N GLY A 27 -14.13 3.00 14.97
CA GLY A 27 -14.81 4.14 15.60
C GLY A 27 -13.91 5.30 16.00
N LYS A 28 -12.59 5.14 15.90
CA LYS A 28 -11.65 6.23 16.15
C LYS A 28 -11.42 7.02 14.86
N GLN A 29 -11.36 8.33 14.99
CA GLN A 29 -11.07 9.21 13.85
C GLN A 29 -9.57 9.43 13.71
N LEU A 30 -9.13 9.67 12.48
CA LEU A 30 -7.76 10.09 12.23
C LEU A 30 -7.52 11.48 12.79
N ARG A 31 -6.32 11.69 13.36
CA ARG A 31 -5.87 13.03 13.73
C ARG A 31 -5.53 13.84 12.47
N PRO A 32 -5.54 15.17 12.54
CA PRO A 32 -5.29 16.01 11.36
C PRO A 32 -4.00 15.69 10.62
N LEU A 33 -2.89 15.41 11.31
CA LEU A 33 -1.64 15.06 10.66
C LEU A 33 -1.71 13.70 9.99
N GLN A 34 -2.51 12.75 10.52
CA GLN A 34 -2.71 11.46 9.87
C GLN A 34 -3.50 11.63 8.56
N VAL A 35 -4.50 12.49 8.55
CA VAL A 35 -5.25 12.83 7.33
C VAL A 35 -4.31 13.49 6.31
N TYR A 36 -3.49 14.42 6.75
CA TYR A 36 -2.51 15.10 5.90
C TYR A 36 -1.59 14.08 5.20
N TRP A 37 -1.03 13.15 5.94
CA TRP A 37 -0.12 12.16 5.38
C TRP A 37 -0.81 11.18 4.44
N GLN A 38 -2.04 10.76 4.75
CA GLN A 38 -2.81 9.92 3.82
C GLN A 38 -2.99 10.61 2.47
N LYS A 39 -3.42 11.86 2.49
CA LYS A 39 -3.64 12.64 1.27
C LYS A 39 -2.33 12.92 0.53
N THR A 40 -1.28 13.24 1.25
CA THR A 40 0.03 13.55 0.67
C THR A 40 0.61 12.34 -0.06
N LEU A 41 0.58 11.17 0.58
CA LEU A 41 1.07 9.93 -0.03
C LEU A 41 0.25 9.56 -1.26
N GLN A 42 -1.05 9.72 -1.21
CA GLN A 42 -1.92 9.44 -2.36
C GLN A 42 -1.65 10.38 -3.52
N ARG A 43 -1.39 11.67 -3.24
CA ARG A 43 -0.99 12.63 -4.30
C ARG A 43 0.36 12.29 -4.91
N MET A 44 1.24 11.65 -4.15
CA MET A 44 2.52 11.15 -4.65
C MET A 44 2.37 9.82 -5.41
N HIS A 45 1.14 9.35 -5.56
CA HIS A 45 0.80 8.10 -6.24
C HIS A 45 1.20 6.84 -5.48
N PHE A 46 1.41 6.93 -4.17
CA PHE A 46 1.53 5.76 -3.32
C PHE A 46 0.16 5.26 -2.90
N ALA A 47 0.04 3.96 -2.71
CA ALA A 47 -1.13 3.39 -2.05
C ALA A 47 -1.02 3.65 -0.56
N ALA A 48 -2.06 4.23 0.02
CA ALA A 48 -2.11 4.52 1.45
C ALA A 48 -3.52 4.17 1.96
N PHE A 49 -3.57 3.34 2.99
CA PHE A 49 -4.82 2.81 3.53
C PHE A 49 -4.91 3.06 5.02
N VAL A 50 -6.13 3.28 5.48
CA VAL A 50 -6.47 3.23 6.90
C VAL A 50 -7.23 1.93 7.13
N VAL A 51 -6.72 1.09 8.01
CA VAL A 51 -7.31 -0.21 8.31
C VAL A 51 -7.85 -0.17 9.74
N SER A 52 -9.19 -0.26 9.87
CA SER A 52 -9.86 -0.20 11.16
C SER A 52 -10.91 -1.30 11.34
N ASP A 53 -11.22 -2.04 10.29
CA ASP A 53 -12.22 -3.11 10.31
C ASP A 53 -11.94 -4.12 9.19
N ASP A 54 -12.79 -5.15 9.09
CA ASP A 54 -12.61 -6.20 8.08
C ASP A 54 -12.74 -5.66 6.66
N ASP A 55 -13.65 -4.73 6.42
CA ASP A 55 -13.87 -4.18 5.09
C ASP A 55 -12.64 -3.40 4.61
N SER A 56 -12.10 -2.52 5.44
CA SER A 56 -10.90 -1.76 5.10
C SER A 56 -9.66 -2.65 4.97
N ALA A 57 -9.57 -3.70 5.80
CA ALA A 57 -8.51 -4.70 5.68
C ALA A 57 -8.58 -5.44 4.35
N ARG A 58 -9.78 -5.85 3.91
CA ARG A 58 -9.95 -6.52 2.62
C ARG A 58 -9.57 -5.63 1.44
N LYS A 59 -9.91 -4.35 1.49
CA LYS A 59 -9.53 -3.40 0.44
C LYS A 59 -8.02 -3.27 0.32
N CYS A 60 -7.35 -3.17 1.45
CA CYS A 60 -5.88 -3.11 1.49
C CYS A 60 -5.26 -4.40 0.94
N LEU A 61 -5.73 -5.56 1.41
CA LEU A 61 -5.24 -6.85 0.96
C LEU A 61 -5.50 -7.05 -0.53
N HIS A 62 -6.67 -6.68 -1.01
CA HIS A 62 -7.01 -6.79 -2.43
C HIS A 62 -6.02 -5.99 -3.29
N HIS A 63 -5.67 -4.78 -2.88
CA HIS A 63 -4.68 -3.97 -3.57
C HIS A 63 -3.31 -4.65 -3.61
N ILE A 64 -2.86 -5.17 -2.47
CA ILE A 64 -1.56 -5.86 -2.38
C ILE A 64 -1.54 -7.07 -3.30
N LEU A 65 -2.57 -7.89 -3.28
CA LEU A 65 -2.66 -9.09 -4.12
C LEU A 65 -2.66 -8.72 -5.60
N GLU A 66 -3.33 -7.63 -5.97
CA GLU A 66 -3.34 -7.17 -7.36
C GLU A 66 -1.96 -6.71 -7.82
N VAL A 67 -1.21 -6.00 -6.96
CA VAL A 67 0.16 -5.59 -7.26
C VAL A 67 1.05 -6.82 -7.46
N LEU A 68 0.94 -7.80 -6.57
CA LEU A 68 1.72 -9.04 -6.68
C LEU A 68 1.39 -9.80 -7.96
N ARG A 69 0.10 -9.86 -8.34
CA ARG A 69 -0.31 -10.52 -9.58
C ARG A 69 0.27 -9.83 -10.81
N GLN A 70 0.25 -8.51 -10.84
CA GLN A 70 0.80 -7.73 -11.96
C GLN A 70 2.31 -7.95 -12.08
N GLU A 71 3.03 -7.98 -10.96
CA GLU A 71 4.47 -8.22 -10.96
C GLU A 71 4.81 -9.64 -11.37
N GLU A 72 4.02 -10.62 -10.96
CA GLU A 72 4.19 -12.00 -11.39
C GLU A 72 4.03 -12.12 -12.91
N ASP A 73 3.00 -11.49 -13.48
CA ASP A 73 2.79 -11.46 -14.93
C ASP A 73 3.97 -10.79 -15.65
N ALA A 74 4.49 -9.69 -15.11
CA ALA A 74 5.64 -8.99 -15.68
C ALA A 74 6.90 -9.85 -15.66
N GLU A 75 7.16 -10.54 -14.55
CA GLU A 75 8.29 -11.46 -14.41
C GLU A 75 8.19 -12.63 -15.40
N MET A 76 7.00 -13.18 -15.60
CA MET A 76 6.79 -14.23 -16.57
C MET A 76 7.08 -13.78 -17.99
N LYS A 77 6.68 -12.57 -18.35
CA LYS A 77 6.97 -12.00 -19.68
C LYS A 77 8.47 -11.79 -19.87
N GLU A 78 9.16 -11.27 -18.88
CA GLU A 78 10.61 -11.09 -18.91
C GLU A 78 11.32 -12.43 -19.03
N GLY A 79 10.90 -13.43 -18.25
CA GLY A 79 11.46 -14.77 -18.30
C GLY A 79 11.29 -15.42 -19.67
N LEU A 80 10.12 -15.29 -20.28
CA LEU A 80 9.87 -15.81 -21.63
C LEU A 80 10.77 -15.09 -22.64
N SER A 81 10.88 -13.79 -22.54
CA SER A 81 11.74 -13.00 -23.43
C SER A 81 13.20 -13.39 -23.28
N GLU A 82 13.66 -13.68 -22.07
CA GLU A 82 15.04 -14.07 -21.78
C GLU A 82 15.36 -15.45 -22.35
N TYR A 83 14.42 -16.39 -22.28
CA TYR A 83 14.64 -17.77 -22.71
C TYR A 83 14.18 -18.06 -24.14
N ASP A 84 13.56 -17.12 -24.79
CA ASP A 84 13.04 -17.25 -26.16
C ASP A 84 14.07 -16.74 -27.18
N ILE A 85 15.31 -17.11 -26.97
CA ILE A 85 16.40 -16.66 -27.83
C ILE A 85 16.70 -17.69 -28.91
#